data_0388ab4432d6bd01a456d1b09c9587fb
#
_entry.id   0388ab4432d6bd01a456d1b09c9587fb
#
_cell.length_a   1.000
_cell.length_b   1.000
_cell.length_c   1.000
_cell.angle_alpha   90.00
_cell.angle_beta   90.00
_cell.angle_gamma   90.00
#
_symmetry.space_group_name_H-M   'P 1'
#
loop_
_entity.id
_entity.type
_entity.pdbx_description
1 polymer ?
#
loop_
_entity_poly.entity_id
_entity_poly.type
_entity_poly.pdbx_seq_one_letter_code
_entity_poly.pdbx_strand_id
1 'polypeptide(L)'
;MDFTPLLDELEAHTQHSRELLRDGRLVLCLGNRALLSLLAQQARQSARVLAANTTAREASAAVAAEKPDMLVISDVLEQGDGIETAIALKASHPQLRVLLLINRQHRLHALRRAIAGDCDGLVLESSFGSGALLAALRVVSGGGIFVDKPLRREFRRGHEHAGPRQSLSERELQVLALVAAGETNVEIGKMLFLSPDTVKTHLSNLLDKLPARDRTHAAVLGLRWGLIDWPEAEPCR
;
A
#
# COMPACT_ATOMS: atom_id res chain seq x y z
N MET A 1 15.57 -18.51 5.86
CA MET A 1 15.68 -18.84 4.43
C MET A 1 17.15 -18.71 4.05
N ASP A 2 17.73 -19.72 3.46
CA ASP A 2 19.12 -19.67 3.00
C ASP A 2 19.17 -19.04 1.60
N PHE A 3 19.85 -17.91 1.47
CA PHE A 3 19.99 -17.16 0.20
C PHE A 3 21.22 -17.57 -0.60
N THR A 4 22.12 -18.38 -0.02
CA THR A 4 23.39 -18.78 -0.66
C THR A 4 23.19 -19.38 -2.06
N PRO A 5 22.20 -20.30 -2.27
CA PRO A 5 21.96 -20.87 -3.60
C PRO A 5 21.36 -19.89 -4.61
N LEU A 6 20.90 -18.72 -4.15
CA LEU A 6 20.22 -17.70 -4.98
C LEU A 6 21.15 -16.56 -5.41
N LEU A 7 22.41 -16.54 -4.98
CA LEU A 7 23.32 -15.43 -5.25
C LEU A 7 23.55 -15.22 -6.75
N ASP A 8 23.75 -16.28 -7.53
CA ASP A 8 23.94 -16.20 -8.97
C ASP A 8 22.67 -15.71 -9.70
N GLU A 9 21.49 -16.16 -9.23
CA GLU A 9 20.20 -15.69 -9.73
C GLU A 9 19.98 -14.21 -9.41
N LEU A 10 20.40 -13.75 -8.23
CA LEU A 10 20.32 -12.33 -7.83
C LEU A 10 21.18 -11.44 -8.71
N GLU A 11 22.37 -11.89 -9.11
CA GLU A 11 23.22 -11.16 -10.05
C GLU A 11 22.56 -11.07 -11.44
N ALA A 12 22.03 -12.17 -11.95
CA ALA A 12 21.30 -12.19 -13.22
C ALA A 12 20.05 -11.27 -13.17
N HIS A 13 19.29 -11.29 -12.08
CA HIS A 13 18.15 -10.40 -11.87
C HIS A 13 18.56 -8.93 -11.83
N THR A 14 19.70 -8.63 -11.20
CA THR A 14 20.24 -7.28 -11.15
C THR A 14 20.61 -6.78 -12.55
N GLN A 15 21.23 -7.61 -13.36
CA GLN A 15 21.62 -7.25 -14.72
C GLN A 15 20.40 -6.99 -15.62
N HIS A 16 19.38 -7.85 -15.56
CA HIS A 16 18.13 -7.65 -16.29
C HIS A 16 17.37 -6.38 -15.83
N SER A 17 17.39 -6.09 -14.53
CA SER A 17 16.79 -4.85 -14.01
C SER A 17 17.48 -3.61 -14.56
N ARG A 18 18.79 -3.66 -14.75
CA ARG A 18 19.58 -2.58 -15.36
C ARG A 18 19.17 -2.31 -16.82
N GLU A 19 18.91 -3.35 -17.58
CA GLU A 19 18.44 -3.21 -18.97
C GLU A 19 17.04 -2.58 -19.05
N LEU A 20 16.13 -3.01 -18.17
CA LEU A 20 14.76 -2.49 -18.11
C LEU A 20 14.67 -1.02 -17.67
N LEU A 21 15.60 -0.58 -16.82
CA LEU A 21 15.63 0.78 -16.29
C LEU A 21 16.57 1.72 -17.08
N ARG A 22 17.17 1.23 -18.18
CA ARG A 22 18.16 2.00 -18.95
C ARG A 22 17.58 3.36 -19.36
N ASP A 23 18.31 4.42 -18.98
CA ASP A 23 17.99 5.81 -19.24
C ASP A 23 16.68 6.31 -18.60
N GLY A 24 15.99 5.47 -17.84
CA GLY A 24 14.78 5.84 -17.12
C GLY A 24 15.03 6.86 -16.00
N ARG A 25 14.10 7.76 -15.79
CA ARG A 25 14.13 8.81 -14.76
C ARG A 25 13.36 8.32 -13.55
N LEU A 26 14.06 8.10 -12.45
CA LEU A 26 13.55 7.43 -11.26
C LEU A 26 13.51 8.36 -10.05
N VAL A 27 12.41 8.30 -9.28
CA VAL A 27 12.34 8.78 -7.90
C VAL A 27 12.13 7.58 -6.98
N LEU A 28 12.91 7.50 -5.91
CA LEU A 28 12.80 6.47 -4.87
C LEU A 28 12.34 7.14 -3.58
N CYS A 29 11.34 6.54 -2.91
CA CYS A 29 10.87 7.02 -1.61
C CYS A 29 10.58 5.83 -0.68
N LEU A 30 11.49 5.56 0.25
CA LEU A 30 11.38 4.43 1.17
C LEU A 30 11.70 4.87 2.59
N GLY A 31 10.88 4.46 3.57
CA GLY A 31 11.14 4.75 4.98
C GLY A 31 12.34 3.98 5.54
N ASN A 32 12.68 2.82 4.96
CA ASN A 32 13.89 2.07 5.33
C ASN A 32 15.10 2.64 4.60
N ARG A 33 15.95 3.39 5.32
CA ARG A 33 17.15 4.04 4.77
C ARG A 33 18.18 3.06 4.21
N ALA A 34 18.33 1.88 4.81
CA ALA A 34 19.27 0.87 4.31
C ALA A 34 18.83 0.32 2.96
N LEU A 35 17.54 -0.02 2.84
CA LEU A 35 16.95 -0.47 1.58
C LEU A 35 16.96 0.64 0.52
N LEU A 36 16.65 1.87 0.90
CA LEU A 36 16.73 3.04 0.02
C LEU A 36 18.15 3.21 -0.55
N SER A 37 19.17 3.18 0.31
CA SER A 37 20.57 3.31 -0.11
C SER A 37 20.98 2.21 -1.06
N LEU A 38 20.59 0.95 -0.77
CA LEU A 38 20.90 -0.19 -1.62
C LEU A 38 20.24 -0.07 -3.00
N LEU A 39 18.92 0.22 -3.03
CA LEU A 39 18.20 0.36 -4.30
C LEU A 39 18.67 1.58 -5.10
N ALA A 40 18.96 2.70 -4.44
CA ALA A 40 19.50 3.87 -5.12
C ALA A 40 20.88 3.61 -5.75
N GLN A 41 21.75 2.90 -5.03
CA GLN A 41 23.07 2.51 -5.56
C GLN A 41 22.96 1.58 -6.77
N GLN A 42 22.06 0.59 -6.70
CA GLN A 42 21.81 -0.33 -7.80
C GLN A 42 21.18 0.38 -9.00
N ALA A 43 20.16 1.20 -8.78
CA ALA A 43 19.48 1.92 -9.84
C ALA A 43 20.38 2.91 -10.58
N ARG A 44 21.29 3.59 -9.89
CA ARG A 44 22.27 4.54 -10.50
C ARG A 44 23.20 3.92 -11.52
N GLN A 45 23.31 2.61 -11.56
CA GLN A 45 24.14 1.91 -12.55
C GLN A 45 23.48 1.82 -13.93
N SER A 46 22.18 2.13 -14.03
CA SER A 46 21.41 1.97 -15.27
C SER A 46 20.33 3.02 -15.50
N ALA A 47 19.89 3.70 -14.46
CA ALA A 47 18.86 4.73 -14.51
C ALA A 47 19.37 6.05 -13.95
N ARG A 48 18.69 7.15 -14.31
CA ARG A 48 18.91 8.45 -13.69
C ARG A 48 18.04 8.57 -12.43
N VAL A 49 18.63 8.32 -11.26
CA VAL A 49 17.97 8.56 -9.98
C VAL A 49 17.94 10.06 -9.73
N LEU A 50 16.76 10.66 -9.82
CA LEU A 50 16.52 12.10 -9.69
C LEU A 50 16.46 12.51 -8.22
N ALA A 51 15.80 11.67 -7.39
CA ALA A 51 15.69 11.88 -5.95
C ALA A 51 15.59 10.54 -5.21
N ALA A 52 16.05 10.54 -3.95
CA ALA A 52 15.94 9.42 -3.03
C ALA A 52 15.52 9.99 -1.66
N ASN A 53 14.28 9.75 -1.26
CA ASN A 53 13.59 10.43 -0.17
C ASN A 53 13.06 9.41 0.85
N THR A 54 12.73 9.87 2.05
CA THR A 54 12.14 9.03 3.11
C THR A 54 10.75 9.47 3.53
N THR A 55 10.27 10.62 3.05
CA THR A 55 8.99 11.21 3.45
C THR A 55 8.05 11.46 2.26
N ALA A 56 6.75 11.40 2.51
CA ALA A 56 5.71 11.67 1.53
C ALA A 56 5.81 13.06 0.89
N ARG A 57 6.14 14.08 1.71
CA ARG A 57 6.28 15.46 1.26
C ARG A 57 7.42 15.63 0.27
N GLU A 58 8.57 15.03 0.58
CA GLU A 58 9.75 15.10 -0.29
C GLU A 58 9.51 14.36 -1.60
N ALA A 59 8.87 13.18 -1.56
CA ALA A 59 8.50 12.43 -2.75
C ALA A 59 7.57 13.24 -3.67
N SER A 60 6.54 13.86 -3.09
CA SER A 60 5.61 14.70 -3.84
C SER A 60 6.30 15.92 -4.48
N ALA A 61 7.17 16.59 -3.75
CA ALA A 61 7.95 17.71 -4.26
C ALA A 61 8.89 17.27 -5.40
N ALA A 62 9.57 16.12 -5.24
CA ALA A 62 10.48 15.58 -6.25
C ALA A 62 9.73 15.19 -7.54
N VAL A 63 8.57 14.53 -7.44
CA VAL A 63 7.75 14.17 -8.60
C VAL A 63 7.27 15.40 -9.35
N ALA A 64 6.80 16.44 -8.64
CA ALA A 64 6.33 17.67 -9.24
C ALA A 64 7.45 18.44 -9.97
N ALA A 65 8.64 18.53 -9.35
CA ALA A 65 9.80 19.26 -9.90
C ALA A 65 10.48 18.51 -11.05
N GLU A 66 10.71 17.23 -10.85
CA GLU A 66 11.59 16.44 -11.72
C GLU A 66 10.83 15.66 -12.81
N LYS A 67 9.50 15.46 -12.67
CA LYS A 67 8.66 14.71 -13.62
C LYS A 67 9.32 13.36 -14.02
N PRO A 68 9.50 12.43 -13.07
CA PRO A 68 10.12 11.13 -13.36
C PRO A 68 9.22 10.25 -14.21
N ASP A 69 9.81 9.22 -14.84
CA ASP A 69 9.07 8.20 -15.55
C ASP A 69 8.46 7.16 -14.58
N MET A 70 9.16 6.95 -13.46
CA MET A 70 8.74 5.96 -12.46
C MET A 70 9.04 6.44 -11.04
N LEU A 71 8.07 6.20 -10.15
CA LEU A 71 8.19 6.32 -8.71
C LEU A 71 8.20 4.92 -8.09
N VAL A 72 9.23 4.62 -7.33
CA VAL A 72 9.25 3.44 -6.43
C VAL A 72 9.05 3.94 -5.01
N ILE A 73 7.96 3.56 -4.38
CA ILE A 73 7.58 4.06 -3.06
C ILE A 73 7.21 2.92 -2.12
N SER A 74 7.67 2.94 -0.87
CA SER A 74 7.26 1.99 0.16
C SER A 74 5.95 2.42 0.82
N ASP A 75 5.11 1.45 1.23
CA ASP A 75 3.91 1.70 2.02
C ASP A 75 4.22 2.35 3.38
N VAL A 76 5.40 2.09 3.94
CA VAL A 76 5.89 2.66 5.20
C VAL A 76 6.95 3.72 4.90
N LEU A 77 6.68 4.96 5.26
CA LEU A 77 7.61 6.09 5.18
C LEU A 77 8.00 6.58 6.58
N GLU A 78 9.05 7.38 6.68
CA GLU A 78 9.41 8.04 7.96
C GLU A 78 8.35 9.06 8.40
N GLN A 79 7.74 9.75 7.41
CA GLN A 79 6.62 10.67 7.64
C GLN A 79 5.64 10.58 6.47
N GLY A 80 4.35 10.45 6.79
CA GLY A 80 3.27 10.29 5.84
C GLY A 80 2.98 8.83 5.48
N ASP A 81 2.00 8.62 4.63
CA ASP A 81 1.53 7.32 4.17
C ASP A 81 1.93 7.12 2.71
N GLY A 82 2.69 6.05 2.43
CA GLY A 82 3.20 5.79 1.08
C GLY A 82 2.10 5.37 0.12
N ILE A 83 1.07 4.65 0.57
CA ILE A 83 -0.05 4.21 -0.29
C ILE A 83 -0.90 5.42 -0.70
N GLU A 84 -1.30 6.26 0.27
CA GLU A 84 -2.09 7.47 -0.01
C GLU A 84 -1.31 8.45 -0.91
N THR A 85 0.01 8.57 -0.67
CA THR A 85 0.90 9.39 -1.52
C THR A 85 0.96 8.86 -2.94
N ALA A 86 1.10 7.53 -3.12
CA ALA A 86 1.11 6.88 -4.42
C ALA A 86 -0.18 7.13 -5.20
N ILE A 87 -1.34 6.95 -4.56
CA ILE A 87 -2.67 7.20 -5.15
C ILE A 87 -2.81 8.67 -5.59
N ALA A 88 -2.46 9.61 -4.70
CA ALA A 88 -2.56 11.04 -5.00
C ALA A 88 -1.63 11.47 -6.15
N LEU A 89 -0.40 10.95 -6.17
CA LEU A 89 0.56 11.25 -7.23
C LEU A 89 0.13 10.63 -8.57
N LYS A 90 -0.41 9.42 -8.57
CA LYS A 90 -0.91 8.79 -9.79
C LYS A 90 -2.11 9.56 -10.36
N ALA A 91 -3.04 10.01 -9.51
CA ALA A 91 -4.18 10.82 -9.93
C ALA A 91 -3.77 12.16 -10.53
N SER A 92 -2.75 12.82 -9.98
CA SER A 92 -2.24 14.10 -10.49
C SER A 92 -1.26 13.97 -11.65
N HIS A 93 -0.62 12.81 -11.80
CA HIS A 93 0.36 12.51 -12.86
C HIS A 93 0.05 11.14 -13.50
N PRO A 94 -0.98 11.03 -14.38
CA PRO A 94 -1.43 9.74 -14.93
C PRO A 94 -0.36 8.96 -15.69
N GLN A 95 0.63 9.66 -16.27
CA GLN A 95 1.75 9.03 -16.99
C GLN A 95 2.85 8.48 -16.08
N LEU A 96 2.86 8.88 -14.81
CA LEU A 96 3.81 8.39 -13.84
C LEU A 96 3.56 6.90 -13.58
N ARG A 97 4.57 6.06 -13.75
CA ARG A 97 4.51 4.66 -13.33
C ARG A 97 4.80 4.58 -11.84
N VAL A 98 3.90 3.94 -11.10
CA VAL A 98 4.02 3.83 -9.63
C VAL A 98 4.18 2.38 -9.23
N LEU A 99 5.34 2.06 -8.64
CA LEU A 99 5.64 0.75 -8.06
C LEU A 99 5.66 0.87 -6.53
N LEU A 100 4.67 0.26 -5.88
CA LEU A 100 4.56 0.18 -4.44
C LEU A 100 5.33 -1.03 -3.89
N LEU A 101 6.23 -0.78 -2.95
CA LEU A 101 6.90 -1.80 -2.15
C LEU A 101 6.14 -1.96 -0.84
N ILE A 102 5.62 -3.16 -0.60
CA ILE A 102 4.72 -3.44 0.51
C ILE A 102 5.45 -4.18 1.62
N ASN A 103 5.55 -3.57 2.76
CA ASN A 103 6.06 -4.17 4.00
C ASN A 103 4.90 -4.73 4.84
N ARG A 104 3.78 -3.98 4.94
CA ARG A 104 2.61 -4.32 5.75
C ARG A 104 1.50 -4.97 4.90
N GLN A 105 1.51 -6.30 4.79
CA GLN A 105 0.55 -7.06 3.97
C GLN A 105 -0.91 -6.96 4.46
N HIS A 106 -1.13 -6.62 5.72
CA HIS A 106 -2.45 -6.57 6.34
C HIS A 106 -3.26 -5.30 6.00
N ARG A 107 -2.69 -4.33 5.27
CA ARG A 107 -3.38 -3.13 4.80
C ARG A 107 -4.16 -3.39 3.50
N LEU A 108 -4.94 -4.49 3.45
CA LEU A 108 -5.61 -4.94 2.22
C LEU A 108 -6.59 -3.92 1.64
N HIS A 109 -7.27 -3.15 2.49
CA HIS A 109 -8.18 -2.09 2.03
C HIS A 109 -7.41 -0.99 1.27
N ALA A 110 -6.34 -0.46 1.86
CA ALA A 110 -5.52 0.56 1.23
C ALA A 110 -4.84 0.03 -0.06
N LEU A 111 -4.37 -1.23 -0.05
CA LEU A 111 -3.79 -1.86 -1.24
C LEU A 111 -4.81 -2.06 -2.38
N ARG A 112 -6.07 -2.37 -2.06
CA ARG A 112 -7.15 -2.41 -3.07
C ARG A 112 -7.42 -1.02 -3.65
N ARG A 113 -7.41 0.02 -2.82
CA ARG A 113 -7.53 1.41 -3.28
C ARG A 113 -6.37 1.81 -4.19
N ALA A 114 -5.14 1.37 -3.90
CA ALA A 114 -4.00 1.62 -4.76
C ALA A 114 -4.17 1.02 -6.17
N ILE A 115 -4.71 -0.22 -6.25
CA ILE A 115 -5.03 -0.86 -7.54
C ILE A 115 -6.16 -0.10 -8.24
N ALA A 116 -7.23 0.26 -7.53
CA ALA A 116 -8.35 1.03 -8.08
C ALA A 116 -7.93 2.46 -8.48
N GLY A 117 -6.88 3.00 -7.89
CA GLY A 117 -6.25 4.28 -8.23
C GLY A 117 -5.15 4.17 -9.30
N ASP A 118 -5.16 3.10 -10.09
CA ASP A 118 -4.26 2.85 -11.23
C ASP A 118 -2.76 2.80 -10.88
N CYS A 119 -2.39 2.45 -9.63
CA CYS A 119 -1.00 2.12 -9.32
C CYS A 119 -0.55 0.90 -10.13
N ASP A 120 0.62 1.01 -10.78
CA ASP A 120 1.05 0.06 -11.82
C ASP A 120 1.66 -1.22 -11.23
N GLY A 121 2.21 -1.18 -10.01
CA GLY A 121 2.82 -2.36 -9.42
C GLY A 121 2.73 -2.42 -7.91
N LEU A 122 2.46 -3.62 -7.36
CA LEU A 122 2.51 -3.94 -5.94
C LEU A 122 3.44 -5.14 -5.73
N VAL A 123 4.53 -4.94 -5.00
CA VAL A 123 5.55 -5.95 -4.70
C VAL A 123 5.78 -6.02 -3.21
N LEU A 124 5.78 -7.23 -2.65
CA LEU A 124 6.14 -7.42 -1.24
C LEU A 124 7.66 -7.31 -1.04
N GLU A 125 8.08 -6.60 -0.01
CA GLU A 125 9.50 -6.61 0.41
C GLU A 125 9.98 -8.02 0.75
N SER A 126 9.10 -8.86 1.33
CA SER A 126 9.39 -10.27 1.62
C SER A 126 9.59 -11.14 0.36
N SER A 127 9.20 -10.66 -0.80
CA SER A 127 9.44 -11.33 -2.09
C SER A 127 10.74 -10.87 -2.77
N PHE A 128 11.53 -9.99 -2.15
CA PHE A 128 12.83 -9.60 -2.68
C PHE A 128 13.77 -10.83 -2.72
N GLY A 129 14.56 -10.93 -3.79
CA GLY A 129 15.39 -12.11 -4.05
C GLY A 129 14.68 -13.26 -4.76
N SER A 130 13.35 -13.25 -4.88
CA SER A 130 12.59 -14.28 -5.62
C SER A 130 12.32 -13.92 -7.09
N GLY A 131 12.91 -12.83 -7.60
CA GLY A 131 12.64 -12.32 -8.95
C GLY A 131 11.36 -11.48 -9.07
N ALA A 132 10.58 -11.31 -8.01
CA ALA A 132 9.31 -10.57 -8.03
C ALA A 132 9.49 -9.10 -8.45
N LEU A 133 10.54 -8.43 -7.94
CA LEU A 133 10.85 -7.05 -8.32
C LEU A 133 11.21 -6.94 -9.81
N LEU A 134 12.03 -7.85 -10.34
CA LEU A 134 12.35 -7.89 -11.77
C LEU A 134 11.11 -8.11 -12.63
N ALA A 135 10.23 -9.04 -12.22
CA ALA A 135 8.97 -9.31 -12.92
C ALA A 135 8.06 -8.06 -12.90
N ALA A 136 7.98 -7.36 -11.76
CA ALA A 136 7.23 -6.12 -11.64
C ALA A 136 7.78 -5.03 -12.55
N LEU A 137 9.09 -4.79 -12.52
CA LEU A 137 9.74 -3.80 -13.40
C LEU A 137 9.48 -4.10 -14.88
N ARG A 138 9.56 -5.36 -15.31
CA ARG A 138 9.29 -5.77 -16.69
C ARG A 138 7.85 -5.46 -17.10
N VAL A 139 6.88 -5.83 -16.27
CA VAL A 139 5.45 -5.63 -16.56
C VAL A 139 5.11 -4.14 -16.56
N VAL A 140 5.54 -3.39 -15.53
CA VAL A 140 5.26 -1.95 -15.38
C VAL A 140 5.95 -1.12 -16.46
N SER A 141 7.19 -1.44 -16.81
CA SER A 141 7.88 -0.76 -17.92
C SER A 141 7.19 -0.99 -19.26
N GLY A 142 6.53 -2.14 -19.45
CA GLY A 142 5.69 -2.44 -20.61
C GLY A 142 4.27 -1.85 -20.56
N GLY A 143 3.94 -1.06 -19.54
CA GLY A 143 2.59 -0.45 -19.38
C GLY A 143 1.54 -1.41 -18.81
N GLY A 144 1.95 -2.56 -18.25
CA GLY A 144 1.06 -3.49 -17.59
C GLY A 144 0.95 -3.25 -16.09
N ILE A 145 0.01 -3.94 -15.43
CA ILE A 145 -0.19 -3.91 -13.99
C ILE A 145 0.38 -5.19 -13.36
N PHE A 146 1.21 -5.03 -12.34
CA PHE A 146 1.79 -6.14 -11.59
C PHE A 146 1.29 -6.17 -10.16
N VAL A 147 0.78 -7.33 -9.72
CA VAL A 147 0.46 -7.59 -8.32
C VAL A 147 1.16 -8.87 -7.90
N ASP A 148 1.95 -8.80 -6.84
CA ASP A 148 2.70 -9.95 -6.35
C ASP A 148 1.79 -11.14 -6.00
N LYS A 149 2.26 -12.36 -6.25
CA LYS A 149 1.48 -13.58 -6.13
C LYS A 149 0.86 -13.80 -4.73
N PRO A 150 1.56 -13.54 -3.61
CA PRO A 150 0.94 -13.64 -2.29
C PRO A 150 -0.20 -12.62 -2.10
N LEU A 151 -0.04 -11.36 -2.54
CA LEU A 151 -1.10 -10.36 -2.46
C LEU A 151 -2.32 -10.74 -3.29
N ARG A 152 -2.12 -11.28 -4.51
CA ARG A 152 -3.23 -11.80 -5.33
C ARG A 152 -4.02 -12.90 -4.63
N ARG A 153 -3.34 -13.78 -3.88
CA ARG A 153 -3.99 -14.82 -3.08
C ARG A 153 -4.83 -14.24 -1.95
N GLU A 154 -4.28 -13.24 -1.23
CA GLU A 154 -5.01 -12.56 -0.15
C GLU A 154 -6.23 -11.79 -0.68
N PHE A 155 -6.10 -11.11 -1.82
CA PHE A 155 -7.23 -10.44 -2.46
C PHE A 155 -8.33 -11.42 -2.86
N ARG A 156 -7.98 -12.62 -3.37
CA ARG A 156 -8.96 -13.68 -3.69
C ARG A 156 -9.63 -14.22 -2.44
N ARG A 157 -8.88 -14.53 -1.39
CA ARG A 157 -9.44 -15.02 -0.11
C ARG A 157 -10.45 -14.08 0.49
N GLY A 158 -10.23 -12.76 0.38
CA GLY A 158 -11.19 -11.76 0.81
C GLY A 158 -12.50 -11.76 0.00
N HIS A 159 -12.53 -12.32 -1.20
CA HIS A 159 -13.74 -12.49 -2.02
C HIS A 159 -14.44 -13.84 -1.82
N GLU A 160 -13.72 -14.90 -1.43
CA GLU A 160 -14.28 -16.25 -1.22
C GLU A 160 -15.14 -16.37 0.06
N HIS A 161 -14.99 -15.43 0.99
CA HIS A 161 -15.86 -15.36 2.17
C HIS A 161 -16.99 -14.37 1.84
N ALA A 162 -18.22 -14.77 2.14
CA ALA A 162 -19.39 -13.90 1.99
C ALA A 162 -19.09 -12.51 2.53
N GLY A 163 -18.96 -11.54 1.65
CA GLY A 163 -18.72 -10.14 1.98
C GLY A 163 -19.94 -9.51 2.66
N PRO A 164 -19.93 -8.20 2.92
CA PRO A 164 -21.08 -7.50 3.46
C PRO A 164 -22.32 -7.71 2.56
N ARG A 165 -23.48 -7.84 3.15
CA ARG A 165 -24.76 -7.98 2.42
C ARG A 165 -25.04 -6.81 1.51
N GLN A 166 -24.53 -5.63 1.86
CA GLN A 166 -24.60 -4.38 1.11
C GLN A 166 -23.29 -3.63 1.28
N SER A 167 -22.92 -2.80 0.29
CA SER A 167 -21.75 -1.92 0.38
C SER A 167 -21.89 -0.97 1.59
N LEU A 168 -20.79 -0.81 2.33
CA LEU A 168 -20.71 0.19 3.38
C LEU A 168 -20.47 1.57 2.76
N SER A 169 -21.14 2.58 3.30
CA SER A 169 -20.83 3.97 3.00
C SER A 169 -19.47 4.35 3.57
N GLU A 170 -18.87 5.41 3.05
CA GLU A 170 -17.60 5.93 3.55
C GLU A 170 -17.67 6.23 5.06
N ARG A 171 -18.81 6.76 5.53
CA ARG A 171 -19.03 7.05 6.95
C ARG A 171 -19.09 5.80 7.81
N GLU A 172 -19.71 4.74 7.32
CA GLU A 172 -19.76 3.45 8.02
C GLU A 172 -18.38 2.80 8.06
N LEU A 173 -17.57 2.95 7.01
CA LEU A 173 -16.16 2.50 7.00
C LEU A 173 -15.31 3.25 8.03
N GLN A 174 -15.47 4.58 8.13
CA GLN A 174 -14.79 5.40 9.14
C GLN A 174 -15.17 4.96 10.57
N VAL A 175 -16.46 4.76 10.82
CA VAL A 175 -16.94 4.26 12.13
C VAL A 175 -16.37 2.87 12.40
N LEU A 176 -16.38 1.96 11.42
CA LEU A 176 -15.85 0.61 11.56
C LEU A 176 -14.35 0.59 11.89
N ALA A 177 -13.58 1.46 11.26
CA ALA A 177 -12.14 1.59 11.51
C ALA A 177 -11.86 2.04 12.96
N LEU A 178 -12.62 3.02 13.47
CA LEU A 178 -12.49 3.49 14.85
C LEU A 178 -13.00 2.46 15.87
N VAL A 179 -14.03 1.68 15.52
CA VAL A 179 -14.46 0.53 16.33
C VAL A 179 -13.35 -0.52 16.42
N ALA A 180 -12.65 -0.79 15.32
CA ALA A 180 -11.51 -1.72 15.31
C ALA A 180 -10.31 -1.19 16.11
N ALA A 181 -10.13 0.13 16.20
CA ALA A 181 -9.16 0.78 17.06
C ALA A 181 -9.54 0.74 18.56
N GLY A 182 -10.76 0.28 18.89
CA GLY A 182 -11.22 0.16 20.29
C GLY A 182 -11.99 1.38 20.83
N GLU A 183 -12.20 2.40 19.99
CA GLU A 183 -12.83 3.66 20.40
C GLU A 183 -14.28 3.50 20.82
N THR A 184 -14.71 4.21 21.86
CA THR A 184 -16.12 4.28 22.30
C THR A 184 -16.94 5.19 21.38
N ASN A 185 -18.28 5.09 21.42
CA ASN A 185 -19.15 5.97 20.62
C ASN A 185 -18.94 7.46 20.91
N VAL A 186 -18.53 7.81 22.14
CA VAL A 186 -18.23 9.19 22.53
C VAL A 186 -16.93 9.66 21.87
N GLU A 187 -15.90 8.83 21.87
CA GLU A 187 -14.59 9.11 21.24
C GLU A 187 -14.75 9.19 19.73
N ILE A 188 -15.43 8.22 19.12
CA ILE A 188 -15.76 8.24 17.69
C ILE A 188 -16.52 9.51 17.31
N GLY A 189 -17.51 9.90 18.15
CA GLY A 189 -18.27 11.13 17.94
C GLY A 189 -17.37 12.37 17.93
N LYS A 190 -16.44 12.47 18.87
CA LYS A 190 -15.46 13.56 18.91
C LYS A 190 -14.58 13.59 17.67
N MET A 191 -14.02 12.43 17.27
CA MET A 191 -13.12 12.33 16.12
C MET A 191 -13.80 12.63 14.79
N LEU A 192 -15.07 12.23 14.66
CA LEU A 192 -15.83 12.39 13.43
C LEU A 192 -16.77 13.61 13.44
N PHE A 193 -16.75 14.44 14.48
CA PHE A 193 -17.66 15.59 14.67
C PHE A 193 -19.14 15.19 14.61
N LEU A 194 -19.51 14.10 15.31
CA LEU A 194 -20.87 13.56 15.39
C LEU A 194 -21.35 13.48 16.84
N SER A 195 -22.68 13.45 17.05
CA SER A 195 -23.23 13.07 18.33
C SER A 195 -23.03 11.56 18.59
N PRO A 196 -22.88 11.11 19.85
CA PRO A 196 -22.81 9.68 20.18
C PRO A 196 -24.03 8.88 19.68
N ASP A 197 -25.21 9.48 19.61
CA ASP A 197 -26.42 8.87 19.07
C ASP A 197 -26.34 8.68 17.55
N THR A 198 -25.74 9.65 16.84
CA THR A 198 -25.48 9.50 15.39
C THR A 198 -24.49 8.37 15.13
N VAL A 199 -23.44 8.25 15.95
CA VAL A 199 -22.48 7.14 15.86
C VAL A 199 -23.20 5.80 16.12
N LYS A 200 -24.07 5.74 17.11
CA LYS A 200 -24.89 4.55 17.40
C LYS A 200 -25.76 4.15 16.21
N THR A 201 -26.35 5.12 15.51
CA THR A 201 -27.15 4.87 14.30
C THR A 201 -26.27 4.31 13.17
N HIS A 202 -25.10 4.89 12.90
CA HIS A 202 -24.17 4.36 11.91
C HIS A 202 -23.71 2.95 12.26
N LEU A 203 -23.44 2.69 13.55
CA LEU A 203 -23.05 1.36 14.02
C LEU A 203 -24.17 0.34 13.84
N SER A 204 -25.43 0.70 14.12
CA SER A 204 -26.58 -0.18 13.90
C SER A 204 -26.71 -0.55 12.41
N ASN A 205 -26.68 0.45 11.52
CA ASN A 205 -26.76 0.23 10.07
C ASN A 205 -25.59 -0.64 9.55
N LEU A 206 -24.42 -0.43 10.10
CA LEU A 206 -23.22 -1.21 9.78
C LEU A 206 -23.36 -2.68 10.22
N LEU A 207 -23.90 -2.94 11.43
CA LEU A 207 -24.13 -4.29 11.92
C LEU A 207 -25.16 -5.05 11.06
N ASP A 208 -26.17 -4.36 10.54
CA ASP A 208 -27.19 -4.96 9.65
C ASP A 208 -26.59 -5.31 8.27
N LYS A 209 -25.69 -4.48 7.76
CA LYS A 209 -25.01 -4.70 6.46
C LYS A 209 -23.92 -5.76 6.56
N LEU A 210 -23.15 -5.75 7.65
CA LEU A 210 -22.25 -6.84 8.01
C LEU A 210 -23.08 -7.87 8.78
N PRO A 211 -23.06 -9.16 8.48
CA PRO A 211 -23.74 -10.16 9.30
C PRO A 211 -23.05 -10.32 10.66
N ALA A 212 -22.92 -9.21 11.38
CA ALA A 212 -22.21 -9.11 12.64
C ALA A 212 -23.17 -9.16 13.82
N ARG A 213 -22.83 -9.91 14.88
CA ARG A 213 -23.62 -10.05 16.10
C ARG A 213 -23.47 -8.85 17.04
N ASP A 214 -22.30 -8.24 17.02
CA ASP A 214 -21.90 -7.12 17.88
C ASP A 214 -20.77 -6.31 17.23
N ARG A 215 -20.37 -5.19 17.87
CA ARG A 215 -19.33 -4.30 17.39
C ARG A 215 -17.96 -4.98 17.24
N THR A 216 -17.63 -5.91 18.13
CA THR A 216 -16.36 -6.65 18.08
C THR A 216 -16.35 -7.60 16.89
N HIS A 217 -17.45 -8.32 16.66
CA HIS A 217 -17.60 -9.17 15.50
C HIS A 217 -17.56 -8.37 14.19
N ALA A 218 -18.14 -7.17 14.17
CA ALA A 218 -18.04 -6.26 13.01
C ALA A 218 -16.62 -5.85 12.71
N ALA A 219 -15.82 -5.49 13.73
CA ALA A 219 -14.40 -5.18 13.58
C ALA A 219 -13.62 -6.37 12.99
N VAL A 220 -13.82 -7.58 13.52
CA VAL A 220 -13.19 -8.81 13.02
C VAL A 220 -13.57 -9.08 11.56
N LEU A 221 -14.85 -8.94 11.20
CA LEU A 221 -15.30 -9.11 9.81
C LEU A 221 -14.72 -8.03 8.89
N GLY A 222 -14.68 -6.78 9.34
CA GLY A 222 -14.10 -5.67 8.60
C GLY A 222 -12.63 -5.90 8.25
N LEU A 223 -11.84 -6.31 9.23
CA LEU A 223 -10.43 -6.69 9.03
C LEU A 223 -10.29 -7.91 8.12
N ARG A 224 -11.06 -8.97 8.39
CA ARG A 224 -11.03 -10.23 7.63
C ARG A 224 -11.38 -10.04 6.15
N TRP A 225 -12.34 -9.18 5.84
CA TRP A 225 -12.76 -8.90 4.47
C TRP A 225 -11.95 -7.78 3.82
N GLY A 226 -10.99 -7.18 4.57
CA GLY A 226 -10.18 -6.08 4.09
C GLY A 226 -11.02 -4.84 3.73
N LEU A 227 -12.09 -4.61 4.48
CA LEU A 227 -12.91 -3.39 4.39
C LEU A 227 -12.23 -2.22 5.11
N ILE A 228 -11.48 -2.54 6.14
CA ILE A 228 -10.64 -1.63 6.94
C ILE A 228 -9.27 -2.26 7.13
N ASP A 229 -8.28 -1.42 7.38
CA ASP A 229 -6.94 -1.86 7.73
C ASP A 229 -6.81 -2.12 9.23
N TRP A 230 -5.81 -2.91 9.61
CA TRP A 230 -5.46 -3.12 11.00
C TRP A 230 -5.04 -1.78 11.63
N PRO A 231 -5.63 -1.37 12.77
CA PRO A 231 -5.23 -0.11 13.41
C PRO A 231 -3.73 -0.14 13.74
N GLU A 232 -3.05 0.95 13.43
CA GLU A 232 -1.65 1.09 13.82
C GLU A 232 -1.58 1.11 15.35
N ALA A 233 -0.71 0.27 15.92
CA ALA A 233 -0.47 0.31 17.35
C ALA A 233 0.14 1.68 17.70
N GLU A 234 -0.58 2.51 18.46
CA GLU A 234 0.08 3.62 19.12
C GLU A 234 1.19 3.05 20.00
N PRO A 235 2.40 3.65 20.01
CA PRO A 235 3.42 3.24 20.95
C PRO A 235 2.80 3.32 22.35
N CYS A 236 2.89 2.23 23.13
CA CYS A 236 2.40 2.18 24.50
C CYS A 236 2.82 3.44 25.23
N ARG A 237 1.81 4.20 25.72
CA ARG A 237 2.04 5.33 26.64
C ARG A 237 2.54 4.84 27.98
#